data_e07f98779bacd87e23aac02db201ba40
#
_entry.id   e07f98779bacd87e23aac02db201ba40
#
_cell.length_a   1.000
_cell.length_b   1.000
_cell.length_c   1.000
_cell.angle_alpha   90.00
_cell.angle_beta   90.00
_cell.angle_gamma   90.00
#
_symmetry.space_group_name_H-M   'P 1'
#
loop_
_entity.id
_entity.type
_entity.pdbx_description
1 polymer ?
#
loop_
_entity_poly.entity_id
_entity_poly.type
_entity_poly.pdbx_seq_one_letter_code
_entity_poly.pdbx_strand_id
1 'polypeptide(L)'
;MAQSNVYDKLKELGIELPSAGAPAAAYVMSAQSGNTVYLSGHIAKKDGKVWAGKLGATLTTEEGKAAARSIAIDLLATLHAHVGDLNRVTRIVKLMSLVNSTLEFTEQHLVTNGASELIADVFGERGKHARSAFGVAQIPLGACVEIEMIAEVE
;
A
#
# COMPACT_ATOMS: atom_id res chain seq x y z
N MET A 1 23.53 14.17 3.22
CA MET A 1 23.02 13.58 4.48
C MET A 1 22.84 12.08 4.30
N ALA A 2 23.21 11.31 5.31
CA ALA A 2 22.98 9.88 5.27
C ALA A 2 21.47 9.58 5.18
N GLN A 3 21.09 8.63 4.35
CA GLN A 3 19.71 8.16 4.26
C GLN A 3 19.33 7.48 5.58
N SER A 4 18.15 7.77 6.09
CA SER A 4 17.65 7.09 7.28
C SER A 4 17.44 5.60 6.99
N ASN A 5 17.79 4.75 7.96
CA ASN A 5 17.56 3.31 7.84
C ASN A 5 16.06 3.01 7.94
N VAL A 6 15.55 2.32 6.92
CA VAL A 6 14.13 1.99 6.82
C VAL A 6 13.67 1.14 8.00
N TYR A 7 14.46 0.16 8.42
CA TYR A 7 14.10 -0.74 9.51
C TYR A 7 14.06 -0.05 10.87
N ASP A 8 14.94 0.94 11.09
CA ASP A 8 14.89 1.77 12.30
C ASP A 8 13.61 2.59 12.34
N LYS A 9 13.18 3.13 11.18
CA LYS A 9 11.91 3.85 11.07
C LYS A 9 10.71 2.95 11.32
N LEU A 10 10.70 1.76 10.77
CA LEU A 10 9.62 0.79 11.03
C LEU A 10 9.53 0.49 12.52
N LYS A 11 10.67 0.30 13.18
CA LYS A 11 10.72 0.03 14.63
C LYS A 11 10.21 1.22 15.44
N GLU A 12 10.62 2.45 15.11
CA GLU A 12 10.12 3.68 15.75
C GLU A 12 8.59 3.80 15.63
N LEU A 13 8.04 3.40 14.48
CA LEU A 13 6.59 3.43 14.22
C LEU A 13 5.84 2.23 14.83
N GLY A 14 6.55 1.31 15.47
CA GLY A 14 5.95 0.10 16.03
C GLY A 14 5.46 -0.88 14.98
N ILE A 15 6.03 -0.85 13.78
CA ILE A 15 5.62 -1.71 12.68
C ILE A 15 6.55 -2.91 12.57
N GLU A 16 5.97 -4.10 12.68
CA GLU A 16 6.62 -5.36 12.36
C GLU A 16 6.06 -5.84 11.02
N LEU A 17 6.95 -6.01 10.02
CA LEU A 17 6.51 -6.44 8.69
C LEU A 17 6.02 -7.88 8.74
N PRO A 18 4.80 -8.15 8.24
CA PRO A 18 4.30 -9.52 8.14
C PRO A 18 5.07 -10.29 7.06
N SER A 19 4.84 -11.58 6.99
CA SER A 19 5.30 -12.38 5.85
C SER A 19 4.60 -11.91 4.57
N ALA A 20 5.32 -11.90 3.46
CA ALA A 20 4.72 -11.54 2.17
C ALA A 20 3.59 -12.51 1.81
N GLY A 21 2.51 -11.96 1.27
CA GLY A 21 1.37 -12.75 0.82
C GLY A 21 1.65 -13.53 -0.46
N ALA A 22 0.75 -14.43 -0.80
CA ALA A 22 0.74 -15.17 -2.04
C ALA A 22 -0.30 -14.57 -3.02
N PRO A 23 -0.10 -14.70 -4.34
CA PRO A 23 -1.08 -14.22 -5.29
C PRO A 23 -2.39 -15.02 -5.19
N ALA A 24 -3.51 -14.31 -5.36
CA ALA A 24 -4.84 -14.90 -5.29
C ALA A 24 -5.29 -15.52 -6.62
N ALA A 25 -4.54 -15.32 -7.71
CA ALA A 25 -4.89 -15.76 -9.05
C ALA A 25 -3.62 -16.01 -9.89
N ALA A 26 -3.74 -16.06 -11.20
CA ALA A 26 -2.64 -16.40 -12.12
C ALA A 26 -1.74 -15.17 -12.39
N TYR A 27 -1.01 -14.73 -11.37
CA TYR A 27 -0.02 -13.66 -11.46
C TYR A 27 1.03 -13.78 -10.35
N VAL A 28 2.04 -12.91 -10.36
CA VAL A 28 3.07 -12.82 -9.31
C VAL A 28 2.83 -11.57 -8.47
N MET A 29 3.33 -11.55 -7.24
CA MET A 29 3.15 -10.40 -6.35
C MET A 29 4.05 -9.22 -6.72
N SER A 30 5.16 -9.49 -7.40
CA SER A 30 6.11 -8.47 -7.83
C SER A 30 6.78 -8.86 -9.14
N ALA A 31 7.10 -7.84 -9.96
CA ALA A 31 7.84 -8.01 -11.20
C ALA A 31 8.82 -6.85 -11.34
N GLN A 32 10.04 -7.14 -11.81
CA GLN A 32 11.07 -6.12 -11.98
C GLN A 32 11.48 -6.00 -13.45
N SER A 33 11.62 -4.78 -13.90
CA SER A 33 12.17 -4.44 -15.22
C SER A 33 13.22 -3.36 -15.03
N GLY A 34 14.48 -3.64 -15.35
CA GLY A 34 15.58 -2.74 -15.01
C GLY A 34 15.63 -2.51 -13.51
N ASN A 35 15.61 -1.26 -13.09
CA ASN A 35 15.59 -0.87 -11.67
C ASN A 35 14.18 -0.58 -11.15
N THR A 36 13.14 -0.87 -11.93
CA THR A 36 11.75 -0.61 -11.57
C THR A 36 11.07 -1.88 -11.10
N VAL A 37 10.53 -1.86 -9.89
CA VAL A 37 9.77 -2.96 -9.31
C VAL A 37 8.29 -2.58 -9.30
N TYR A 38 7.47 -3.44 -9.89
CA TYR A 38 6.02 -3.32 -9.91
C TYR A 38 5.44 -4.30 -8.90
N LEU A 39 4.66 -3.79 -7.95
CA LEU A 39 3.93 -4.63 -7.00
C LEU A 39 2.48 -4.75 -7.45
N SER A 40 1.97 -5.96 -7.44
CA SER A 40 0.56 -6.23 -7.74
C SER A 40 -0.37 -5.57 -6.71
N GLY A 41 -1.63 -5.40 -7.07
CA GLY A 41 -2.63 -4.86 -6.17
C GLY A 41 -2.75 -5.71 -4.89
N HIS A 42 -2.70 -5.03 -3.75
CA HIS A 42 -2.89 -5.64 -2.43
C HIS A 42 -4.21 -5.15 -1.87
N ILE A 43 -5.04 -6.08 -1.44
CA ILE A 43 -6.34 -5.75 -0.84
C ILE A 43 -6.20 -5.58 0.68
N ALA A 44 -7.05 -4.72 1.25
CA ALA A 44 -7.04 -4.46 2.68
C ALA A 44 -7.38 -5.72 3.48
N LYS A 45 -6.66 -5.91 4.59
CA LYS A 45 -6.88 -7.01 5.54
C LYS A 45 -6.99 -6.47 6.95
N LYS A 46 -7.81 -7.14 7.74
CA LYS A 46 -7.96 -6.91 9.17
C LYS A 46 -8.00 -8.26 9.88
N ASP A 47 -7.12 -8.43 10.85
CA ASP A 47 -7.00 -9.68 11.62
C ASP A 47 -6.80 -10.91 10.70
N GLY A 48 -6.00 -10.77 9.65
CA GLY A 48 -5.69 -11.83 8.70
C GLY A 48 -6.79 -12.16 7.69
N LYS A 49 -7.89 -11.42 7.71
CA LYS A 49 -9.04 -11.62 6.82
C LYS A 49 -9.21 -10.42 5.89
N VAL A 50 -9.86 -10.63 4.75
CA VAL A 50 -10.22 -9.53 3.86
C VAL A 50 -11.04 -8.49 4.63
N TRP A 51 -10.62 -7.24 4.55
CA TRP A 51 -11.38 -6.12 5.12
C TRP A 51 -12.41 -5.68 4.09
N ALA A 52 -13.60 -6.27 4.19
CA ALA A 52 -14.69 -6.01 3.27
C ALA A 52 -15.51 -4.80 3.72
N GLY A 53 -16.15 -4.15 2.76
CA GLY A 53 -17.05 -3.04 3.02
C GLY A 53 -16.98 -1.99 1.92
N LYS A 54 -17.86 -1.00 2.03
CA LYS A 54 -18.01 0.04 1.04
C LYS A 54 -17.96 1.41 1.72
N LEU A 55 -17.01 2.24 1.29
CA LEU A 55 -16.84 3.60 1.78
C LEU A 55 -18.07 4.43 1.41
N GLY A 56 -18.57 5.17 2.37
CA GLY A 56 -19.80 5.94 2.21
C GLY A 56 -21.08 5.18 2.55
N ALA A 57 -21.00 3.85 2.78
CA ALA A 57 -22.13 3.03 3.21
C ALA A 57 -21.81 2.33 4.54
N THR A 58 -20.99 1.27 4.50
CA THR A 58 -20.68 0.47 5.70
C THR A 58 -19.41 0.92 6.43
N LEU A 59 -18.55 1.70 5.77
CA LEU A 59 -17.29 2.18 6.32
C LEU A 59 -17.18 3.70 6.23
N THR A 60 -16.56 4.28 7.25
CA THR A 60 -16.22 5.70 7.30
C THR A 60 -14.88 5.98 6.61
N THR A 61 -14.61 7.25 6.30
CA THR A 61 -13.32 7.68 5.76
C THR A 61 -12.17 7.28 6.67
N GLU A 62 -12.31 7.41 7.99
CA GLU A 62 -11.27 7.03 8.95
C GLU A 62 -11.00 5.52 8.94
N GLU A 63 -12.03 4.70 8.82
CA GLU A 63 -11.87 3.25 8.68
C GLU A 63 -11.18 2.90 7.37
N GLY A 64 -11.54 3.56 6.27
CA GLY A 64 -10.87 3.42 4.97
C GLY A 64 -9.40 3.82 5.04
N LYS A 65 -9.09 4.90 5.77
CA LYS A 65 -7.71 5.35 5.98
C LYS A 65 -6.89 4.30 6.73
N ALA A 66 -7.46 3.69 7.76
CA ALA A 66 -6.82 2.59 8.48
C ALA A 66 -6.61 1.36 7.58
N ALA A 67 -7.58 1.06 6.71
CA ALA A 67 -7.46 -0.02 5.73
C ALA A 67 -6.33 0.24 4.72
N ALA A 68 -6.22 1.46 4.19
CA ALA A 68 -5.14 1.85 3.30
C ALA A 68 -3.76 1.73 3.98
N ARG A 69 -3.67 2.11 5.25
CA ARG A 69 -2.45 1.94 6.05
C ARG A 69 -2.05 0.46 6.16
N SER A 70 -3.01 -0.42 6.40
CA SER A 70 -2.73 -1.87 6.47
C SER A 70 -2.19 -2.41 5.14
N ILE A 71 -2.69 -1.90 4.01
CA ILE A 71 -2.18 -2.28 2.69
C ILE A 71 -0.74 -1.80 2.50
N ALA A 72 -0.41 -0.59 2.94
CA ALA A 72 0.96 -0.07 2.84
C ALA A 72 1.96 -0.99 3.56
N ILE A 73 1.60 -1.50 4.73
CA ILE A 73 2.43 -2.45 5.47
C ILE A 73 2.63 -3.75 4.67
N ASP A 74 1.57 -4.28 4.07
CA ASP A 74 1.65 -5.49 3.24
C ASP A 74 2.46 -5.25 1.96
N LEU A 75 2.34 -4.07 1.34
CA LEU A 75 3.17 -3.68 0.19
C LEU A 75 4.64 -3.64 0.57
N LEU A 76 4.98 -3.08 1.72
CA LEU A 76 6.36 -3.06 2.21
C LEU A 76 6.89 -4.46 2.48
N ALA A 77 6.07 -5.36 3.00
CA ALA A 77 6.44 -6.76 3.20
C ALA A 77 6.74 -7.46 1.87
N THR A 78 5.92 -7.24 0.85
CA THR A 78 6.14 -7.78 -0.50
C THR A 78 7.41 -7.19 -1.13
N LEU A 79 7.61 -5.88 -1.02
CA LEU A 79 8.80 -5.22 -1.54
C LEU A 79 10.06 -5.74 -0.84
N HIS A 80 10.02 -5.89 0.48
CA HIS A 80 11.11 -6.48 1.26
C HIS A 80 11.45 -7.90 0.79
N ALA A 81 10.45 -8.73 0.59
CA ALA A 81 10.65 -10.09 0.09
C ALA A 81 11.29 -10.11 -1.31
N HIS A 82 10.96 -9.12 -2.15
CA HIS A 82 11.52 -9.02 -3.50
C HIS A 82 12.97 -8.54 -3.49
N VAL A 83 13.29 -7.48 -2.76
CA VAL A 83 14.61 -6.82 -2.82
C VAL A 83 15.60 -7.33 -1.76
N GLY A 84 15.11 -7.96 -0.71
CA GLY A 84 15.92 -8.45 0.41
C GLY A 84 16.29 -7.38 1.45
N ASP A 85 16.46 -6.14 1.02
CA ASP A 85 16.79 -5.00 1.90
C ASP A 85 16.08 -3.74 1.39
N LEU A 86 15.13 -3.22 2.17
CA LEU A 86 14.38 -2.01 1.81
C LEU A 86 15.24 -0.75 1.74
N ASN A 87 16.45 -0.77 2.31
CA ASN A 87 17.38 0.35 2.16
C ASN A 87 17.89 0.52 0.71
N ARG A 88 17.72 -0.51 -0.13
CA ARG A 88 18.03 -0.47 -1.56
C ARG A 88 16.97 0.28 -2.38
N VAL A 89 15.84 0.61 -1.78
CA VAL A 89 14.80 1.41 -2.44
C VAL A 89 15.30 2.84 -2.57
N THR A 90 15.46 3.30 -3.80
CA THR A 90 15.90 4.67 -4.10
C THR A 90 14.73 5.63 -4.15
N ARG A 91 13.54 5.14 -4.51
CA ARG A 91 12.32 5.94 -4.58
C ARG A 91 11.08 5.08 -4.62
N ILE A 92 10.05 5.51 -3.91
CA ILE A 92 8.68 5.07 -4.20
C ILE A 92 8.16 5.98 -5.30
N VAL A 93 7.80 5.40 -6.44
CA VAL A 93 7.49 6.16 -7.65
C VAL A 93 6.02 6.50 -7.74
N LYS A 94 5.16 5.50 -7.53
CA LYS A 94 3.71 5.68 -7.69
C LYS A 94 2.89 4.71 -6.85
N LEU A 95 1.77 5.22 -6.37
CA LEU A 95 0.66 4.41 -5.85
C LEU A 95 -0.56 4.60 -6.75
N MET A 96 -1.26 3.51 -7.03
CA MET A 96 -2.62 3.58 -7.57
C MET A 96 -3.56 2.93 -6.57
N SER A 97 -4.55 3.69 -6.11
CA SER A 97 -5.48 3.28 -5.06
C SER A 97 -6.90 3.21 -5.60
N LEU A 98 -7.50 2.03 -5.45
CA LEU A 98 -8.88 1.75 -5.80
C LEU A 98 -9.69 1.69 -4.51
N VAL A 99 -10.76 2.46 -4.44
CA VAL A 99 -11.62 2.53 -3.25
C VAL A 99 -13.01 2.01 -3.61
N ASN A 100 -13.43 0.94 -2.94
CA ASN A 100 -14.77 0.42 -3.07
C ASN A 100 -15.73 1.40 -2.38
N SER A 101 -16.42 2.22 -3.15
CA SER A 101 -17.17 3.35 -2.62
C SER A 101 -18.52 3.54 -3.31
N THR A 102 -19.44 4.20 -2.60
CA THR A 102 -20.74 4.59 -3.16
C THR A 102 -20.57 5.67 -4.23
N LEU A 103 -21.61 5.92 -4.99
CA LEU A 103 -21.61 6.95 -6.04
C LEU A 103 -21.42 8.35 -5.48
N GLU A 104 -21.84 8.59 -4.25
CA GLU A 104 -21.79 9.91 -3.59
C GLU A 104 -20.48 10.13 -2.81
N PHE A 105 -19.73 9.08 -2.53
CA PHE A 105 -18.49 9.19 -1.76
C PHE A 105 -17.40 9.85 -2.61
N THR A 106 -16.78 10.90 -2.10
CA THR A 106 -15.77 11.69 -2.81
C THR A 106 -14.47 11.88 -2.04
N GLU A 107 -14.27 11.12 -0.96
CA GLU A 107 -13.09 11.24 -0.09
C GLU A 107 -12.05 10.15 -0.32
N GLN A 108 -11.98 9.58 -1.53
CA GLN A 108 -11.01 8.53 -1.87
C GLN A 108 -9.56 8.98 -1.64
N HIS A 109 -9.28 10.25 -1.88
CA HIS A 109 -7.96 10.84 -1.64
C HIS A 109 -7.59 10.86 -0.15
N LEU A 110 -8.54 11.07 0.74
CA LEU A 110 -8.31 11.04 2.19
C LEU A 110 -8.09 9.62 2.69
N VAL A 111 -8.85 8.66 2.17
CA VAL A 111 -8.65 7.23 2.44
C VAL A 111 -7.21 6.82 2.08
N THR A 112 -6.76 7.18 0.89
CA THR A 112 -5.44 6.80 0.38
C THR A 112 -4.30 7.44 1.19
N ASN A 113 -4.54 8.56 1.86
CA ASN A 113 -3.55 9.18 2.75
C ASN A 113 -3.05 8.23 3.84
N GLY A 114 -3.85 7.26 4.26
CA GLY A 114 -3.41 6.24 5.21
C GLY A 114 -2.18 5.47 4.75
N ALA A 115 -2.11 5.18 3.45
CA ALA A 115 -0.94 4.55 2.84
C ALA A 115 0.18 5.55 2.58
N SER A 116 -0.14 6.69 1.97
CA SER A 116 0.87 7.68 1.57
C SER A 116 1.61 8.28 2.75
N GLU A 117 0.92 8.56 3.85
CA GLU A 117 1.55 9.09 5.07
C GLU A 117 2.53 8.08 5.66
N LEU A 118 2.14 6.80 5.73
CA LEU A 118 3.04 5.76 6.24
C LEU A 118 4.30 5.63 5.38
N ILE A 119 4.15 5.60 4.07
CA ILE A 119 5.27 5.48 3.14
C ILE A 119 6.22 6.68 3.27
N ALA A 120 5.68 7.88 3.41
CA ALA A 120 6.48 9.08 3.64
C ALA A 120 7.21 9.03 4.99
N ASP A 121 6.57 8.55 6.03
CA ASP A 121 7.19 8.40 7.35
C ASP A 121 8.34 7.39 7.33
N VAL A 122 8.18 6.29 6.60
CA VAL A 122 9.18 5.21 6.53
C VAL A 122 10.38 5.61 5.67
N PHE A 123 10.15 6.22 4.50
CA PHE A 123 11.20 6.48 3.51
C PHE A 123 11.67 7.94 3.46
N GLY A 124 10.98 8.87 4.11
CA GLY A 124 11.31 10.30 4.01
C GLY A 124 11.18 10.79 2.57
N GLU A 125 12.17 11.52 2.06
CA GLU A 125 12.13 12.05 0.69
C GLU A 125 12.00 10.97 -0.39
N ARG A 126 12.57 9.79 -0.16
CA ARG A 126 12.43 8.64 -1.06
C ARG A 126 11.00 8.12 -1.15
N GLY A 127 10.18 8.41 -0.15
CA GLY A 127 8.78 7.98 -0.08
C GLY A 127 7.80 8.92 -0.78
N LYS A 128 8.24 10.10 -1.22
CA LYS A 128 7.38 11.03 -1.95
C LYS A 128 7.09 10.48 -3.35
N HIS A 129 5.83 10.23 -3.62
CA HIS A 129 5.38 9.50 -4.81
C HIS A 129 4.24 10.21 -5.53
N ALA A 130 4.11 9.92 -6.82
CA ALA A 130 2.93 10.28 -7.59
C ALA A 130 1.78 9.32 -7.24
N ARG A 131 0.53 9.74 -7.40
CA ARG A 131 -0.60 8.97 -6.93
C ARG A 131 -1.85 9.21 -7.74
N SER A 132 -2.64 8.16 -7.93
CA SER A 132 -4.04 8.24 -8.32
C SER A 132 -4.90 7.54 -7.27
N ALA A 133 -6.05 8.12 -6.93
CA ALA A 133 -7.02 7.52 -6.02
C ALA A 133 -8.41 7.77 -6.59
N PHE A 134 -9.19 6.71 -6.76
CA PHE A 134 -10.55 6.83 -7.33
C PHE A 134 -11.46 5.71 -6.84
N GLY A 135 -12.76 5.97 -6.95
CA GLY A 135 -13.79 5.00 -6.60
C GLY A 135 -14.00 3.96 -7.68
N VAL A 136 -14.29 2.74 -7.29
CA VAL A 136 -14.66 1.64 -8.17
C VAL A 136 -15.98 1.01 -7.71
N ALA A 137 -16.68 0.37 -8.65
CA ALA A 137 -17.95 -0.27 -8.34
C ALA A 137 -17.79 -1.44 -7.36
N GLN A 138 -16.72 -2.24 -7.51
CA GLN A 138 -16.41 -3.38 -6.67
C GLN A 138 -14.90 -3.66 -6.69
N ILE A 139 -14.43 -4.32 -5.64
CA ILE A 139 -13.09 -4.89 -5.54
C ILE A 139 -13.25 -6.40 -5.29
N PRO A 140 -12.37 -7.26 -5.84
CA PRO A 140 -12.44 -8.69 -5.59
C PRO A 140 -12.59 -9.01 -4.11
N LEU A 141 -13.41 -10.01 -3.80
CA LEU A 141 -13.74 -10.46 -2.45
C LEU A 141 -14.46 -9.41 -1.59
N GLY A 142 -14.94 -8.33 -2.20
CA GLY A 142 -15.61 -7.22 -1.50
C GLY A 142 -14.67 -6.36 -0.68
N ALA A 143 -13.36 -6.44 -0.89
CA ALA A 143 -12.38 -5.61 -0.17
C ALA A 143 -12.72 -4.13 -0.29
N CYS A 144 -12.48 -3.37 0.76
CA CYS A 144 -12.82 -1.95 0.79
C CYS A 144 -11.82 -1.06 0.04
N VAL A 145 -10.56 -1.46 0.01
CA VAL A 145 -9.48 -0.71 -0.66
C VAL A 145 -8.50 -1.71 -1.29
N GLU A 146 -7.94 -1.34 -2.44
CA GLU A 146 -6.84 -2.05 -3.10
C GLU A 146 -5.81 -1.04 -3.58
N ILE A 147 -4.53 -1.31 -3.34
CA ILE A 147 -3.45 -0.40 -3.75
C ILE A 147 -2.33 -1.20 -4.40
N GLU A 148 -1.82 -0.70 -5.52
CA GLU A 148 -0.60 -1.16 -6.16
C GLU A 148 0.51 -0.11 -6.04
N MET A 149 1.76 -0.54 -6.16
CA MET A 149 2.93 0.31 -5.98
C MET A 149 3.96 0.08 -7.07
N ILE A 150 4.63 1.16 -7.46
CA ILE A 150 5.82 1.11 -8.29
C ILE A 150 6.97 1.72 -7.48
N ALA A 151 8.10 1.00 -7.39
CA ALA A 151 9.29 1.45 -6.69
C ALA A 151 10.51 1.36 -7.61
N GLU A 152 11.50 2.22 -7.35
CA GLU A 152 12.81 2.15 -7.98
C GLU A 152 13.81 1.63 -6.96
N VAL A 153 14.69 0.74 -7.41
CA VAL A 153 15.70 0.08 -6.56
C VAL A 153 17.08 0.13 -7.22
N GLU A 154 18.12 -0.01 -6.41
CA GLU A 154 19.51 -0.13 -6.87
C GLU A 154 20.04 -1.55 -6.77
#